data_0bd3e6798e28f96ccfa2a92dc6ad2484
#
_entry.id   0bd3e6798e28f96ccfa2a92dc6ad2484
#
_cell.length_a   1.000
_cell.length_b   1.000
_cell.length_c   1.000
_cell.angle_alpha   90.00
_cell.angle_beta   90.00
_cell.angle_gamma   90.00
#
_symmetry.space_group_name_H-M   'P 1'
#
loop_
_entity.id
_entity.type
_entity.pdbx_description
1 polymer ?
#
loop_
_entity_poly.entity_id
_entity_poly.type
_entity_poly.pdbx_seq_one_letter_code
_entity_poly.pdbx_strand_id
1 'polypeptide(L)'
;MLATTAALMLAGTTSAFATECIAPANAGGGWDFTCRQVGKLLYDLKLVDAPVQVTKMAGAGGGLAYAHVVADMNTDPDVIVAASSATTTRLAQKAFGDATADQVRWVGAIGADPGVIVVAKDSPFQNLGDMVAAIKADPGSVAFAGGSAAGGFDHMKPLQVMKSAGFTEITKVKYIGVDGGADAITQTIGGHTQAMTGDMSEIVGFIKSGDVRVLAVLTEARVPGFEDIPTAREQGFDVVAVNWRGLYVPKGISDDQFNAWATKLQAVADSAEWKETMAANGLAPFTKVGADFQGWVDGVIAETETLSREIGVIQ
;
A
#
# COMPACT_ATOMS: atom_id res chain seq x y z
N MET A 1 -34.43 -54.21 36.70
CA MET A 1 -34.59 -53.13 35.74
C MET A 1 -33.48 -52.15 35.95
N LEU A 2 -32.41 -52.25 35.12
CA LEU A 2 -31.28 -51.28 35.10
C LEU A 2 -31.62 -50.22 34.04
N ALA A 3 -31.74 -49.00 34.44
CA ALA A 3 -31.88 -47.86 33.54
C ALA A 3 -30.48 -47.32 33.18
N THR A 4 -30.11 -47.49 31.92
CA THR A 4 -28.86 -46.96 31.35
C THR A 4 -29.10 -45.52 30.87
N THR A 5 -28.52 -44.57 31.60
CA THR A 5 -28.61 -43.17 31.22
C THR A 5 -27.49 -42.87 30.19
N ALA A 6 -27.87 -42.63 28.94
CA ALA A 6 -26.96 -42.21 27.90
C ALA A 6 -26.70 -40.70 28.06
N ALA A 7 -25.48 -40.32 28.37
CA ALA A 7 -25.05 -38.93 28.36
C ALA A 7 -24.75 -38.52 26.91
N LEU A 8 -25.58 -37.66 26.32
CA LEU A 8 -25.27 -36.98 25.05
C LEU A 8 -24.21 -35.90 25.31
N MET A 9 -22.98 -36.14 24.84
CA MET A 9 -22.00 -35.07 24.74
C MET A 9 -22.37 -34.17 23.55
N LEU A 10 -22.89 -32.96 23.81
CA LEU A 10 -22.96 -31.89 22.83
C LEU A 10 -21.52 -31.46 22.55
N ALA A 11 -20.96 -31.89 21.43
CA ALA A 11 -19.79 -31.26 20.87
C ALA A 11 -20.19 -29.85 20.42
N GLY A 12 -19.83 -28.86 21.21
CA GLY A 12 -19.98 -27.46 20.83
C GLY A 12 -19.12 -27.21 19.59
N THR A 13 -19.75 -27.03 18.43
CA THR A 13 -19.08 -26.47 17.26
C THR A 13 -18.74 -25.02 17.62
N THR A 14 -17.51 -24.76 18.04
CA THR A 14 -16.96 -23.41 18.02
C THR A 14 -16.98 -22.98 16.55
N SER A 15 -17.88 -22.07 16.19
CA SER A 15 -17.78 -21.34 14.93
C SER A 15 -16.41 -20.63 14.98
N ALA A 16 -15.43 -21.18 14.29
CA ALA A 16 -14.21 -20.43 14.01
C ALA A 16 -14.66 -19.21 13.20
N PHE A 17 -14.55 -18.01 13.78
CA PHE A 17 -14.73 -16.79 13.03
C PHE A 17 -13.68 -16.79 11.92
N ALA A 18 -14.14 -16.57 10.68
CA ALA A 18 -13.21 -16.49 9.55
C ALA A 18 -12.35 -15.25 9.74
N THR A 19 -11.03 -15.39 9.57
CA THR A 19 -10.13 -14.23 9.55
C THR A 19 -10.63 -13.18 8.55
N GLU A 20 -10.71 -11.94 8.99
CA GLU A 20 -11.04 -10.79 8.17
C GLU A 20 -9.78 -9.96 7.87
N CYS A 21 -9.56 -9.66 6.58
CA CYS A 21 -8.56 -8.68 6.15
C CYS A 21 -9.26 -7.41 5.67
N ILE A 22 -9.11 -6.33 6.42
CA ILE A 22 -9.64 -5.02 6.03
C ILE A 22 -8.66 -4.37 5.05
N ALA A 23 -9.16 -4.04 3.85
CA ALA A 23 -8.45 -3.29 2.83
C ALA A 23 -8.92 -1.82 2.85
N PRO A 24 -8.07 -0.85 3.29
CA PRO A 24 -8.45 0.57 3.34
C PRO A 24 -8.52 1.26 1.96
N ALA A 25 -8.91 0.53 0.92
CA ALA A 25 -8.98 1.01 -0.46
C ALA A 25 -10.15 0.37 -1.22
N ASN A 26 -10.46 0.93 -2.40
CA ASN A 26 -11.32 0.26 -3.37
C ASN A 26 -10.63 -0.97 -3.97
N ALA A 27 -11.43 -1.84 -4.62
CA ALA A 27 -10.92 -3.03 -5.29
C ALA A 27 -9.88 -2.65 -6.36
N GLY A 28 -8.78 -3.42 -6.42
CA GLY A 28 -7.66 -3.18 -7.34
C GLY A 28 -6.65 -2.15 -6.87
N GLY A 29 -6.83 -1.52 -5.71
CA GLY A 29 -5.79 -0.74 -5.05
C GLY A 29 -4.79 -1.62 -4.30
N GLY A 30 -3.63 -1.06 -3.95
CA GLY A 30 -2.53 -1.82 -3.35
C GLY A 30 -2.86 -2.49 -2.02
N TRP A 31 -3.74 -1.92 -1.19
CA TRP A 31 -4.20 -2.58 0.04
C TRP A 31 -5.19 -3.72 -0.24
N ASP A 32 -6.06 -3.60 -1.26
CA ASP A 32 -6.92 -4.70 -1.71
C ASP A 32 -6.06 -5.85 -2.27
N PHE A 33 -5.05 -5.53 -3.07
CA PHE A 33 -4.04 -6.49 -3.53
C PHE A 33 -3.39 -7.21 -2.34
N THR A 34 -2.90 -6.47 -1.33
CA THR A 34 -2.24 -7.05 -0.15
C THR A 34 -3.17 -8.02 0.59
N CYS A 35 -4.41 -7.60 0.91
CA CYS A 35 -5.38 -8.46 1.58
C CYS A 35 -5.70 -9.73 0.78
N ARG A 36 -5.90 -9.62 -0.54
CA ARG A 36 -6.24 -10.78 -1.37
C ARG A 36 -5.09 -11.76 -1.49
N GLN A 37 -3.87 -11.27 -1.75
CA GLN A 37 -2.73 -12.16 -1.95
C GLN A 37 -2.29 -12.80 -0.63
N VAL A 38 -2.15 -12.02 0.44
CA VAL A 38 -1.79 -12.53 1.76
C VAL A 38 -2.90 -13.45 2.29
N GLY A 39 -4.17 -13.04 2.20
CA GLY A 39 -5.30 -13.83 2.64
C GLY A 39 -5.42 -15.18 1.92
N LYS A 40 -5.21 -15.19 0.59
CA LYS A 40 -5.15 -16.41 -0.19
C LYS A 40 -4.05 -17.34 0.32
N LEU A 41 -2.83 -16.83 0.49
CA LEU A 41 -1.69 -17.64 0.92
C LEU A 41 -1.80 -18.11 2.37
N LEU A 42 -2.37 -17.31 3.27
CA LEU A 42 -2.67 -17.76 4.62
C LEU A 42 -3.56 -19.01 4.61
N TYR A 43 -4.55 -19.08 3.73
CA TYR A 43 -5.43 -20.23 3.60
C TYR A 43 -4.77 -21.40 2.85
N ASP A 44 -4.14 -21.14 1.71
CA ASP A 44 -3.52 -22.17 0.87
C ASP A 44 -2.38 -22.92 1.61
N LEU A 45 -1.60 -22.20 2.41
CA LEU A 45 -0.54 -22.72 3.26
C LEU A 45 -1.06 -23.32 4.59
N LYS A 46 -2.41 -23.35 4.79
CA LYS A 46 -3.06 -23.88 6.00
C LYS A 46 -2.62 -23.18 7.29
N LEU A 47 -2.35 -21.89 7.21
CA LEU A 47 -2.00 -21.05 8.36
C LEU A 47 -3.25 -20.49 9.06
N VAL A 48 -4.40 -20.57 8.40
CA VAL A 48 -5.75 -20.29 8.93
C VAL A 48 -6.71 -21.41 8.50
N ASP A 49 -7.75 -21.63 9.28
CA ASP A 49 -8.68 -22.77 9.11
C ASP A 49 -9.73 -22.55 8.02
N ALA A 50 -9.97 -21.30 7.65
CA ALA A 50 -10.97 -20.90 6.65
C ALA A 50 -10.42 -19.83 5.70
N PRO A 51 -11.00 -19.67 4.49
CA PRO A 51 -10.65 -18.59 3.59
C PRO A 51 -10.79 -17.23 4.27
N VAL A 52 -9.78 -16.34 4.07
CA VAL A 52 -9.79 -14.99 4.62
C VAL A 52 -10.82 -14.14 3.88
N GLN A 53 -11.72 -13.52 4.64
CA GLN A 53 -12.67 -12.56 4.10
C GLN A 53 -11.97 -11.22 3.86
N VAL A 54 -12.10 -10.66 2.66
CA VAL A 54 -11.56 -9.32 2.35
C VAL A 54 -12.68 -8.30 2.39
N THR A 55 -12.61 -7.38 3.35
CA THR A 55 -13.57 -6.27 3.51
C THR A 55 -12.94 -4.97 3.05
N LYS A 56 -13.58 -4.29 2.11
CA LYS A 56 -13.16 -2.97 1.64
C LYS A 56 -13.68 -1.88 2.58
N MET A 57 -12.78 -1.01 3.03
CA MET A 57 -13.13 0.15 3.87
C MET A 57 -12.36 1.39 3.41
N ALA A 58 -12.63 1.83 2.17
CA ALA A 58 -12.04 3.04 1.61
C ALA A 58 -12.56 4.30 2.31
N GLY A 59 -11.75 5.33 2.37
CA GLY A 59 -12.11 6.64 2.90
C GLY A 59 -11.02 7.30 3.75
N ALA A 60 -10.93 8.61 3.66
CA ALA A 60 -9.97 9.44 4.39
C ALA A 60 -8.49 9.00 4.24
N GLY A 61 -8.13 8.39 3.08
CA GLY A 61 -6.77 7.86 2.87
C GLY A 61 -6.39 6.73 3.81
N GLY A 62 -7.36 5.88 4.20
CA GLY A 62 -7.20 4.79 5.16
C GLY A 62 -7.60 5.13 6.60
N GLY A 63 -7.88 6.41 6.89
CA GLY A 63 -8.22 6.85 8.25
C GLY A 63 -9.53 6.28 8.76
N LEU A 64 -10.51 6.01 7.87
CA LEU A 64 -11.76 5.37 8.26
C LEU A 64 -11.52 3.96 8.81
N ALA A 65 -10.76 3.13 8.11
CA ALA A 65 -10.41 1.78 8.57
C ALA A 65 -9.57 1.81 9.85
N TYR A 66 -8.61 2.75 9.93
CA TYR A 66 -7.78 2.89 11.12
C TYR A 66 -8.62 3.22 12.37
N ALA A 67 -9.51 4.22 12.25
CA ALA A 67 -10.40 4.61 13.35
C ALA A 67 -11.36 3.48 13.76
N HIS A 68 -11.92 2.76 12.79
CA HIS A 68 -12.80 1.63 13.03
C HIS A 68 -12.09 0.52 13.82
N VAL A 69 -10.88 0.14 13.44
CA VAL A 69 -10.12 -0.91 14.15
C VAL A 69 -9.77 -0.47 15.57
N VAL A 70 -9.37 0.79 15.75
CA VAL A 70 -9.02 1.33 17.07
C VAL A 70 -10.24 1.42 18.00
N ALA A 71 -11.40 1.83 17.46
CA ALA A 71 -12.60 2.08 18.26
C ALA A 71 -13.45 0.82 18.46
N ASP A 72 -13.69 0.05 17.39
CA ASP A 72 -14.73 -0.98 17.38
C ASP A 72 -14.17 -2.40 17.41
N MET A 73 -12.90 -2.62 16.95
CA MET A 73 -12.32 -3.96 16.82
C MET A 73 -11.04 -4.15 17.66
N ASN A 74 -10.83 -3.31 18.66
CA ASN A 74 -9.54 -3.21 19.37
C ASN A 74 -9.03 -4.51 20.01
N THR A 75 -9.89 -5.48 20.28
CA THR A 75 -9.54 -6.77 20.93
C THR A 75 -9.83 -7.98 20.04
N ASP A 76 -10.21 -7.78 18.77
CA ASP A 76 -10.54 -8.88 17.87
C ASP A 76 -9.26 -9.53 17.31
N PRO A 77 -8.94 -10.80 17.66
CA PRO A 77 -7.73 -11.46 17.21
C PRO A 77 -7.79 -11.97 15.76
N ASP A 78 -8.98 -12.00 15.16
CA ASP A 78 -9.20 -12.52 13.82
C ASP A 78 -9.20 -11.42 12.75
N VAL A 79 -8.95 -10.17 13.15
CA VAL A 79 -8.83 -9.01 12.25
C VAL A 79 -7.38 -8.71 11.95
N ILE A 80 -7.07 -8.61 10.65
CA ILE A 80 -5.82 -8.05 10.12
C ILE A 80 -6.16 -6.91 9.16
N VAL A 81 -5.28 -5.94 9.05
CA VAL A 81 -5.49 -4.76 8.18
C VAL A 81 -4.29 -4.55 7.28
N ALA A 82 -4.54 -4.36 6.00
CA ALA A 82 -3.48 -4.03 5.07
C ALA A 82 -2.91 -2.62 5.34
N ALA A 83 -1.60 -2.52 5.36
CA ALA A 83 -0.86 -1.30 5.61
C ALA A 83 0.31 -1.14 4.65
N SER A 84 0.78 0.10 4.55
CA SER A 84 1.88 0.45 3.65
C SER A 84 2.49 1.81 4.01
N SER A 85 3.46 2.28 3.22
CA SER A 85 3.98 3.65 3.33
C SER A 85 2.87 4.70 3.29
N ALA A 86 1.76 4.43 2.60
CA ALA A 86 0.62 5.36 2.58
C ALA A 86 -0.01 5.53 3.98
N THR A 87 -0.12 4.45 4.77
CA THR A 87 -0.63 4.52 6.15
C THR A 87 0.29 5.35 7.05
N THR A 88 1.60 5.05 7.03
CA THR A 88 2.59 5.79 7.84
C THR A 88 2.73 7.24 7.42
N THR A 89 2.60 7.54 6.13
CA THR A 89 2.58 8.92 5.62
C THR A 89 1.42 9.72 6.22
N ARG A 90 0.22 9.15 6.28
CA ARG A 90 -0.94 9.84 6.85
C ARG A 90 -0.84 10.02 8.36
N LEU A 91 -0.27 9.06 9.08
CA LEU A 91 0.05 9.21 10.52
C LEU A 91 1.09 10.30 10.75
N ALA A 92 2.19 10.31 9.99
CA ALA A 92 3.24 11.34 10.05
C ALA A 92 2.69 12.75 9.83
N GLN A 93 1.69 12.90 8.97
CA GLN A 93 1.04 14.16 8.63
C GLN A 93 -0.11 14.53 9.56
N LYS A 94 -0.39 13.71 10.59
CA LYS A 94 -1.56 13.85 11.49
C LYS A 94 -2.90 13.92 10.74
N ALA A 95 -2.96 13.29 9.57
CA ALA A 95 -4.13 13.31 8.70
C ALA A 95 -5.25 12.37 9.16
N PHE A 96 -4.98 11.54 10.16
CA PHE A 96 -5.97 10.74 10.88
C PHE A 96 -6.37 11.38 12.23
N GLY A 97 -6.22 12.71 12.35
CA GLY A 97 -6.49 13.43 13.59
C GLY A 97 -5.47 13.10 14.68
N ASP A 98 -5.97 12.75 15.88
CA ASP A 98 -5.13 12.41 17.03
C ASP A 98 -4.65 10.94 17.02
N ALA A 99 -4.84 10.21 15.91
CA ALA A 99 -4.38 8.84 15.79
C ALA A 99 -2.85 8.77 15.78
N THR A 100 -2.31 7.77 16.49
CA THR A 100 -0.88 7.51 16.63
C THR A 100 -0.55 6.07 16.27
N ALA A 101 0.70 5.79 15.87
CA ALA A 101 1.12 4.47 15.42
C ALA A 101 1.02 3.38 16.49
N ASP A 102 1.06 3.74 17.75
CA ASP A 102 0.98 2.83 18.90
C ASP A 102 -0.45 2.41 19.29
N GLN A 103 -1.47 2.95 18.61
CA GLN A 103 -2.86 2.52 18.81
C GLN A 103 -3.20 1.18 18.11
N VAL A 104 -2.28 0.64 17.34
CA VAL A 104 -2.36 -0.68 16.71
C VAL A 104 -1.06 -1.45 16.96
N ARG A 105 -1.00 -2.72 16.54
CA ARG A 105 0.25 -3.51 16.58
C ARG A 105 0.67 -3.83 15.15
N TRP A 106 1.84 -3.34 14.75
CA TRP A 106 2.40 -3.54 13.42
C TRP A 106 3.04 -4.92 13.33
N VAL A 107 2.43 -5.81 12.55
CA VAL A 107 2.88 -7.21 12.42
C VAL A 107 4.13 -7.33 11.58
N GLY A 108 4.17 -6.63 10.44
CA GLY A 108 5.31 -6.68 9.54
C GLY A 108 4.98 -6.24 8.12
N ALA A 109 6.05 -6.09 7.34
CA ALA A 109 6.01 -5.91 5.90
C ALA A 109 6.71 -7.09 5.21
N ILE A 110 6.17 -7.54 4.07
CA ILE A 110 6.64 -8.72 3.34
C ILE A 110 6.86 -8.47 1.84
N GLY A 111 6.84 -7.23 1.42
CA GLY A 111 7.13 -6.82 0.04
C GLY A 111 7.25 -5.32 -0.05
N ALA A 112 7.86 -4.87 -1.12
CA ALA A 112 8.00 -3.46 -1.46
C ALA A 112 7.51 -3.23 -2.89
N ASP A 113 6.59 -2.32 -3.07
CA ASP A 113 5.97 -2.02 -4.36
C ASP A 113 6.63 -0.76 -4.94
N PRO A 114 7.30 -0.85 -6.09
CA PRO A 114 7.94 0.29 -6.72
C PRO A 114 6.94 1.38 -7.06
N GLY A 115 7.23 2.62 -6.65
CA GLY A 115 6.48 3.76 -7.14
C GLY A 115 6.68 3.98 -8.63
N VAL A 116 5.62 4.47 -9.31
CA VAL A 116 5.65 4.70 -10.76
C VAL A 116 5.07 6.07 -11.12
N ILE A 117 5.55 6.61 -12.25
CA ILE A 117 4.92 7.71 -12.98
C ILE A 117 4.47 7.18 -14.34
N VAL A 118 3.18 7.27 -14.62
CA VAL A 118 2.52 6.58 -15.75
C VAL A 118 1.67 7.57 -16.54
N VAL A 119 1.62 7.36 -17.85
CA VAL A 119 0.75 8.11 -18.75
C VAL A 119 -0.04 7.16 -19.65
N ALA A 120 -1.13 7.63 -20.24
CA ALA A 120 -1.82 6.88 -21.30
C ALA A 120 -0.88 6.63 -22.49
N LYS A 121 -1.08 5.53 -23.23
CA LYS A 121 -0.24 5.16 -24.38
C LYS A 121 -0.06 6.28 -25.41
N ASP A 122 -1.13 7.05 -25.63
CA ASP A 122 -1.19 8.13 -26.63
C ASP A 122 -0.70 9.49 -26.09
N SER A 123 -0.17 9.53 -24.86
CA SER A 123 0.37 10.74 -24.24
C SER A 123 1.54 11.31 -25.06
N PRO A 124 1.67 12.64 -25.17
CA PRO A 124 2.81 13.27 -25.82
C PRO A 124 4.14 13.03 -25.05
N PHE A 125 4.08 12.73 -23.76
CA PHE A 125 5.27 12.52 -22.93
C PHE A 125 5.90 11.15 -23.23
N GLN A 126 7.16 11.16 -23.68
CA GLN A 126 7.92 9.94 -23.99
C GLN A 126 8.80 9.49 -22.83
N ASN A 127 9.18 10.40 -21.93
CA ASN A 127 10.04 10.18 -20.78
C ASN A 127 9.66 11.14 -19.64
N LEU A 128 10.28 10.95 -18.47
CA LEU A 128 10.01 11.78 -17.30
C LEU A 128 10.45 13.24 -17.51
N GLY A 129 11.55 13.45 -18.27
CA GLY A 129 12.06 14.79 -18.59
C GLY A 129 11.08 15.64 -19.39
N ASP A 130 10.38 15.06 -20.37
CA ASP A 130 9.34 15.76 -21.15
C ASP A 130 8.24 16.31 -20.25
N MET A 131 7.77 15.47 -19.31
CA MET A 131 6.72 15.85 -18.38
C MET A 131 7.19 16.92 -17.38
N VAL A 132 8.41 16.77 -16.85
CA VAL A 132 9.01 17.77 -15.96
C VAL A 132 9.18 19.11 -16.66
N ALA A 133 9.60 19.13 -17.93
CA ALA A 133 9.73 20.35 -18.72
C ALA A 133 8.36 21.03 -18.93
N ALA A 134 7.32 20.27 -19.21
CA ALA A 134 5.95 20.80 -19.34
C ALA A 134 5.47 21.44 -18.04
N ILE A 135 5.65 20.78 -16.88
CA ILE A 135 5.27 21.33 -15.57
C ILE A 135 6.06 22.60 -15.23
N LYS A 136 7.35 22.66 -15.57
CA LYS A 136 8.17 23.86 -15.35
C LYS A 136 7.70 25.04 -16.20
N ALA A 137 7.23 24.79 -17.42
CA ALA A 137 6.70 25.82 -18.32
C ALA A 137 5.30 26.30 -17.87
N ASP A 138 4.44 25.36 -17.47
CA ASP A 138 3.11 25.62 -16.91
C ASP A 138 2.77 24.56 -15.86
N PRO A 139 2.84 24.90 -14.57
CA PRO A 139 2.50 23.99 -13.48
C PRO A 139 1.08 23.41 -13.55
N GLY A 140 0.20 24.08 -14.29
CA GLY A 140 -1.17 23.65 -14.52
C GLY A 140 -1.34 22.64 -15.64
N SER A 141 -0.33 22.40 -16.48
CA SER A 141 -0.43 21.59 -17.70
C SER A 141 -0.55 20.09 -17.44
N VAL A 142 -0.09 19.60 -16.28
CA VAL A 142 -0.13 18.17 -15.90
C VAL A 142 -0.88 18.01 -14.59
N ALA A 143 -2.02 17.33 -14.64
CA ALA A 143 -2.73 16.87 -13.45
C ALA A 143 -2.41 15.38 -13.25
N PHE A 144 -1.96 15.04 -12.05
CA PHE A 144 -1.74 13.66 -11.64
C PHE A 144 -2.98 13.09 -10.96
N ALA A 145 -3.37 11.84 -11.29
CA ALA A 145 -4.24 11.05 -10.44
C ALA A 145 -3.41 10.11 -9.56
N GLY A 146 -3.85 9.83 -8.35
CA GLY A 146 -3.20 8.85 -7.49
C GLY A 146 -4.17 8.26 -6.48
N GLY A 147 -3.90 7.03 -6.03
CA GLY A 147 -4.76 6.24 -5.16
C GLY A 147 -4.77 6.67 -3.70
N SER A 148 -3.98 7.68 -3.33
CA SER A 148 -3.97 8.24 -1.98
C SER A 148 -4.58 9.65 -1.94
N ALA A 149 -5.07 10.07 -0.76
CA ALA A 149 -5.57 11.44 -0.59
C ALA A 149 -4.47 12.48 -0.87
N ALA A 150 -4.87 13.71 -1.17
CA ALA A 150 -3.92 14.83 -1.34
C ALA A 150 -2.98 14.95 -0.13
N GLY A 151 -1.69 15.14 -0.39
CA GLY A 151 -0.62 15.06 0.61
C GLY A 151 -0.16 13.65 0.94
N GLY A 152 -0.90 12.61 0.56
CA GLY A 152 -0.55 11.22 0.80
C GLY A 152 0.62 10.72 -0.05
N PHE A 153 0.96 9.44 0.11
CA PHE A 153 2.17 8.85 -0.45
C PHE A 153 2.29 9.01 -1.97
N ASP A 154 1.19 8.80 -2.70
CA ASP A 154 1.22 8.98 -4.16
C ASP A 154 1.41 10.43 -4.57
N HIS A 155 0.77 11.38 -3.86
CA HIS A 155 1.00 12.80 -4.12
C HIS A 155 2.46 13.21 -3.88
N MET A 156 3.10 12.66 -2.86
CA MET A 156 4.49 13.00 -2.55
C MET A 156 5.46 12.60 -3.66
N LYS A 157 5.19 11.55 -4.44
CA LYS A 157 6.06 11.07 -5.52
C LYS A 157 6.34 12.12 -6.58
N PRO A 158 5.32 12.74 -7.26
CA PRO A 158 5.57 13.80 -8.23
C PRO A 158 6.18 15.05 -7.59
N LEU A 159 5.85 15.38 -6.34
CA LEU A 159 6.47 16.51 -5.63
C LEU A 159 7.97 16.30 -5.43
N GLN A 160 8.40 15.08 -5.06
CA GLN A 160 9.81 14.72 -4.94
C GLN A 160 10.52 14.80 -6.30
N VAL A 161 9.90 14.31 -7.39
CA VAL A 161 10.44 14.44 -8.75
C VAL A 161 10.64 15.92 -9.12
N MET A 162 9.64 16.75 -8.89
CA MET A 162 9.73 18.19 -9.21
C MET A 162 10.77 18.91 -8.32
N LYS A 163 10.87 18.55 -7.04
CA LYS A 163 11.91 19.05 -6.13
C LYS A 163 13.32 18.67 -6.63
N SER A 164 13.52 17.38 -6.97
CA SER A 164 14.78 16.88 -7.55
C SER A 164 15.16 17.59 -8.85
N ALA A 165 14.16 18.01 -9.64
CA ALA A 165 14.34 18.82 -10.83
C ALA A 165 14.66 20.30 -10.56
N GLY A 166 14.74 20.72 -9.30
CA GLY A 166 14.97 22.13 -8.91
C GLY A 166 13.74 23.04 -9.09
N PHE A 167 12.54 22.47 -9.16
CA PHE A 167 11.31 23.26 -9.23
C PHE A 167 10.91 23.74 -7.83
N THR A 168 10.69 25.05 -7.67
CA THR A 168 10.46 25.70 -6.36
C THR A 168 8.99 25.90 -6.02
N GLU A 169 8.11 25.92 -7.03
CA GLU A 169 6.67 26.17 -6.85
C GLU A 169 5.89 24.84 -6.69
N ILE A 170 6.40 23.95 -5.84
CA ILE A 170 5.94 22.55 -5.69
C ILE A 170 4.43 22.47 -5.41
N THR A 171 3.89 23.41 -4.65
CA THR A 171 2.45 23.48 -4.31
C THR A 171 1.53 23.76 -5.50
N LYS A 172 2.08 24.16 -6.66
CA LYS A 172 1.31 24.35 -7.88
C LYS A 172 1.13 23.08 -8.72
N VAL A 173 1.84 21.99 -8.37
CA VAL A 173 1.67 20.69 -9.03
C VAL A 173 0.26 20.15 -8.74
N LYS A 174 -0.53 19.93 -9.81
CA LYS A 174 -1.91 19.48 -9.66
C LYS A 174 -1.97 17.99 -9.35
N TYR A 175 -2.76 17.65 -8.33
CA TYR A 175 -3.01 16.27 -7.94
C TYR A 175 -4.49 16.06 -7.60
N ILE A 176 -5.02 14.91 -8.04
CA ILE A 176 -6.38 14.44 -7.80
C ILE A 176 -6.28 13.10 -7.07
N GLY A 177 -6.61 13.09 -5.78
CA GLY A 177 -6.68 11.88 -4.98
C GLY A 177 -7.98 11.12 -5.25
N VAL A 178 -7.87 9.82 -5.49
CA VAL A 178 -8.98 8.87 -5.59
C VAL A 178 -8.77 7.69 -4.62
N ASP A 179 -9.75 6.79 -4.50
CA ASP A 179 -9.73 5.74 -3.47
C ASP A 179 -9.02 4.44 -3.92
N GLY A 180 -7.98 4.57 -4.75
CA GLY A 180 -7.12 3.45 -5.17
C GLY A 180 -6.50 3.64 -6.55
N GLY A 181 -5.42 2.90 -6.82
CA GLY A 181 -4.67 3.03 -8.08
C GLY A 181 -5.48 2.61 -9.31
N ALA A 182 -6.42 1.67 -9.17
CA ALA A 182 -7.30 1.27 -10.27
C ALA A 182 -8.19 2.43 -10.73
N ASP A 183 -8.69 3.25 -9.80
CA ASP A 183 -9.45 4.46 -10.15
C ASP A 183 -8.53 5.50 -10.78
N ALA A 184 -7.31 5.67 -10.25
CA ALA A 184 -6.33 6.63 -10.76
C ALA A 184 -5.90 6.32 -12.21
N ILE A 185 -5.59 5.06 -12.52
CA ILE A 185 -5.19 4.68 -13.87
C ILE A 185 -6.33 4.83 -14.87
N THR A 186 -7.57 4.56 -14.44
CA THR A 186 -8.77 4.74 -15.27
C THR A 186 -8.98 6.21 -15.64
N GLN A 187 -8.78 7.15 -14.70
CA GLN A 187 -8.83 8.60 -14.98
C GLN A 187 -7.78 8.99 -16.03
N THR A 188 -6.58 8.42 -15.93
CA THR A 188 -5.47 8.73 -16.84
C THR A 188 -5.71 8.17 -18.25
N ILE A 189 -6.13 6.90 -18.36
CA ILE A 189 -6.46 6.29 -19.66
C ILE A 189 -7.66 7.00 -20.30
N GLY A 190 -8.64 7.42 -19.49
CA GLY A 190 -9.81 8.18 -19.94
C GLY A 190 -9.53 9.63 -20.35
N GLY A 191 -8.27 10.12 -20.18
CA GLY A 191 -7.87 11.48 -20.54
C GLY A 191 -8.36 12.57 -19.57
N HIS A 192 -8.88 12.19 -18.39
CA HIS A 192 -9.31 13.15 -17.36
C HIS A 192 -8.12 13.72 -16.58
N THR A 193 -7.01 12.98 -16.53
CA THR A 193 -5.71 13.42 -16.01
C THR A 193 -4.61 13.10 -17.02
N GLN A 194 -3.50 13.85 -16.98
CA GLN A 194 -2.39 13.68 -17.89
C GLN A 194 -1.45 12.56 -17.46
N ALA A 195 -1.40 12.27 -16.16
CA ALA A 195 -0.54 11.23 -15.60
C ALA A 195 -1.19 10.56 -14.38
N MET A 196 -0.76 9.36 -14.10
CA MET A 196 -0.98 8.66 -12.83
C MET A 196 0.34 8.57 -12.06
N THR A 197 0.25 8.69 -10.75
CA THR A 197 1.27 8.32 -9.79
C THR A 197 0.69 7.25 -8.86
N GLY A 198 1.37 6.13 -8.73
CA GLY A 198 0.89 4.97 -7.97
C GLY A 198 2.01 3.96 -7.78
N ASP A 199 1.66 2.68 -7.74
CA ASP A 199 2.60 1.60 -7.53
C ASP A 199 2.56 0.57 -8.68
N MET A 200 3.65 -0.17 -8.89
CA MET A 200 3.82 -1.09 -10.02
C MET A 200 2.71 -2.16 -10.04
N SER A 201 2.39 -2.76 -8.90
CA SER A 201 1.39 -3.83 -8.81
C SER A 201 0.00 -3.44 -9.32
N GLU A 202 -0.32 -2.14 -9.28
CA GLU A 202 -1.62 -1.61 -9.70
C GLU A 202 -1.74 -1.48 -11.23
N ILE A 203 -0.60 -1.48 -11.95
CA ILE A 203 -0.56 -1.18 -13.38
C ILE A 203 -0.01 -2.30 -14.26
N VAL A 204 0.49 -3.40 -13.70
CA VAL A 204 1.07 -4.52 -14.47
C VAL A 204 0.12 -5.03 -15.57
N GLY A 205 -1.18 -5.12 -15.28
CA GLY A 205 -2.19 -5.51 -16.29
C GLY A 205 -2.25 -4.54 -17.47
N PHE A 206 -2.21 -3.24 -17.20
CA PHE A 206 -2.27 -2.18 -18.21
C PHE A 206 -0.96 -2.05 -19.01
N ILE A 207 0.18 -2.39 -18.40
CA ILE A 207 1.45 -2.51 -19.15
C ILE A 207 1.35 -3.66 -20.15
N LYS A 208 0.87 -4.82 -19.71
CA LYS A 208 0.73 -6.02 -20.56
C LYS A 208 -0.28 -5.83 -21.69
N SER A 209 -1.35 -5.07 -21.48
CA SER A 209 -2.32 -4.73 -22.53
C SER A 209 -1.84 -3.62 -23.48
N GLY A 210 -0.78 -2.89 -23.12
CA GLY A 210 -0.24 -1.78 -23.91
C GLY A 210 -1.09 -0.50 -23.85
N ASP A 211 -1.93 -0.33 -22.82
CA ASP A 211 -2.80 0.83 -22.64
C ASP A 211 -2.09 2.03 -22.01
N VAL A 212 -0.93 1.79 -21.42
CA VAL A 212 -0.14 2.79 -20.72
C VAL A 212 1.33 2.78 -21.11
N ARG A 213 2.01 3.89 -20.85
CA ARG A 213 3.46 4.03 -20.86
C ARG A 213 3.92 4.41 -19.46
N VAL A 214 4.84 3.63 -18.87
CA VAL A 214 5.51 4.00 -17.62
C VAL A 214 6.70 4.88 -17.97
N LEU A 215 6.68 6.13 -17.51
CA LEU A 215 7.76 7.09 -17.78
C LEU A 215 8.96 6.82 -16.87
N ALA A 216 8.72 6.37 -15.63
CA ALA A 216 9.77 5.97 -14.71
C ALA A 216 9.25 5.07 -13.59
N VAL A 217 10.12 4.17 -13.11
CA VAL A 217 10.02 3.55 -11.78
C VAL A 217 10.84 4.37 -10.79
N LEU A 218 10.33 4.50 -9.56
CA LEU A 218 10.97 5.28 -8.50
C LEU A 218 11.77 4.36 -7.57
N THR A 219 12.74 3.65 -8.14
CA THR A 219 13.60 2.67 -7.47
C THR A 219 15.06 2.99 -7.74
N GLU A 220 15.96 2.39 -6.95
CA GLU A 220 17.40 2.53 -7.16
C GLU A 220 17.89 1.86 -8.44
N ALA A 221 17.29 0.72 -8.79
CA ALA A 221 17.58 -0.07 -9.98
C ALA A 221 16.27 -0.43 -10.70
N ARG A 222 16.36 -0.83 -11.97
CA ARG A 222 15.20 -1.30 -12.75
C ARG A 222 14.57 -2.52 -12.09
N VAL A 223 13.25 -2.65 -12.26
CA VAL A 223 12.46 -3.72 -11.65
C VAL A 223 12.64 -5.02 -12.45
N PRO A 224 12.99 -6.14 -11.82
CA PRO A 224 13.09 -7.43 -12.49
C PRO A 224 11.79 -7.81 -13.20
N GLY A 225 11.90 -8.25 -14.46
CA GLY A 225 10.76 -8.55 -15.34
C GLY A 225 10.15 -7.31 -16.02
N PHE A 226 10.67 -6.11 -15.74
CA PHE A 226 10.28 -4.83 -16.34
C PHE A 226 11.51 -3.98 -16.67
N GLU A 227 12.58 -4.63 -17.13
CA GLU A 227 13.89 -4.01 -17.36
C GLU A 227 13.86 -2.94 -18.48
N ASP A 228 12.84 -2.93 -19.31
CA ASP A 228 12.66 -1.89 -20.34
C ASP A 228 12.20 -0.54 -19.77
N ILE A 229 11.71 -0.52 -18.51
CA ILE A 229 11.25 0.69 -17.85
C ILE A 229 12.42 1.36 -17.13
N PRO A 230 12.78 2.61 -17.48
CA PRO A 230 13.89 3.31 -16.83
C PRO A 230 13.52 3.76 -15.41
N THR A 231 14.53 3.89 -14.55
CA THR A 231 14.36 4.55 -13.26
C THR A 231 14.32 6.08 -13.41
N ALA A 232 13.81 6.78 -12.40
CA ALA A 232 13.93 8.24 -12.34
C ALA A 232 15.39 8.69 -12.27
N ARG A 233 16.24 7.95 -11.52
CA ARG A 233 17.68 8.23 -11.39
C ARG A 233 18.43 8.14 -12.71
N GLU A 234 18.13 7.15 -13.57
CA GLU A 234 18.70 7.04 -14.91
C GLU A 234 18.37 8.24 -15.80
N GLN A 235 17.26 8.93 -15.49
CA GLN A 235 16.83 10.15 -16.20
C GLN A 235 17.28 11.44 -15.50
N GLY A 236 18.14 11.35 -14.48
CA GLY A 236 18.71 12.51 -13.78
C GLY A 236 17.87 13.05 -12.61
N PHE A 237 16.83 12.32 -12.19
CA PHE A 237 15.99 12.70 -11.05
C PHE A 237 16.30 11.78 -9.86
N ASP A 238 16.96 12.30 -8.83
CA ASP A 238 17.32 11.52 -7.63
C ASP A 238 16.11 11.32 -6.70
N VAL A 239 15.25 10.38 -7.09
CA VAL A 239 14.04 10.02 -6.34
C VAL A 239 13.95 8.49 -6.22
N VAL A 240 13.74 8.05 -4.98
CA VAL A 240 13.35 6.68 -4.64
C VAL A 240 12.11 6.76 -3.76
N ALA A 241 11.02 6.12 -4.20
CA ALA A 241 9.75 6.07 -3.49
C ALA A 241 9.15 4.67 -3.64
N VAL A 242 9.41 3.84 -2.65
CA VAL A 242 8.97 2.44 -2.60
C VAL A 242 7.93 2.29 -1.50
N ASN A 243 6.83 1.66 -1.84
CA ASN A 243 5.69 1.47 -0.95
C ASN A 243 5.77 0.08 -0.31
N TRP A 244 6.18 -0.02 0.95
CA TRP A 244 6.16 -1.32 1.63
C TRP A 244 4.74 -1.85 1.76
N ARG A 245 4.59 -3.17 1.73
CA ARG A 245 3.31 -3.88 1.87
C ARG A 245 3.35 -4.76 3.09
N GLY A 246 2.39 -4.58 3.99
CA GLY A 246 2.34 -5.32 5.23
C GLY A 246 1.00 -5.24 5.93
N LEU A 247 1.00 -5.61 7.21
CA LEU A 247 -0.20 -5.72 8.02
C LEU A 247 0.00 -5.10 9.41
N TYR A 248 -1.09 -4.60 9.96
CA TYR A 248 -1.25 -4.38 11.40
C TYR A 248 -2.47 -5.14 11.93
N VAL A 249 -2.54 -5.28 13.25
CA VAL A 249 -3.62 -5.92 14.00
C VAL A 249 -4.09 -5.01 15.14
N PRO A 250 -5.27 -5.25 15.73
CA PRO A 250 -5.76 -4.48 16.86
C PRO A 250 -4.79 -4.44 18.04
N LYS A 251 -4.79 -3.33 18.77
CA LYS A 251 -3.87 -3.10 19.90
C LYS A 251 -4.07 -4.05 21.05
N GLY A 252 -5.32 -4.36 21.36
CA GLY A 252 -5.72 -5.08 22.57
C GLY A 252 -5.64 -6.60 22.49
N ILE A 253 -5.14 -7.18 21.37
CA ILE A 253 -4.87 -8.62 21.32
C ILE A 253 -3.66 -8.99 22.18
N SER A 254 -3.61 -10.24 22.66
CA SER A 254 -2.51 -10.72 23.49
C SER A 254 -1.18 -10.82 22.73
N ASP A 255 -0.08 -10.93 23.49
CA ASP A 255 1.24 -11.14 22.88
C ASP A 255 1.34 -12.47 22.14
N ASP A 256 0.70 -13.52 22.65
CA ASP A 256 0.65 -14.81 21.98
C ASP A 256 -0.08 -14.73 20.63
N GLN A 257 -1.20 -14.00 20.57
CA GLN A 257 -1.96 -13.77 19.34
C GLN A 257 -1.15 -12.94 18.34
N PHE A 258 -0.48 -11.90 18.81
CA PHE A 258 0.42 -11.09 17.97
C PHE A 258 1.57 -11.93 17.40
N ASN A 259 2.24 -12.73 18.25
CA ASN A 259 3.35 -13.59 17.82
C ASN A 259 2.87 -14.68 16.83
N ALA A 260 1.64 -15.19 17.01
CA ALA A 260 1.03 -16.10 16.05
C ALA A 260 0.83 -15.43 14.68
N TRP A 261 0.37 -14.16 14.64
CA TRP A 261 0.26 -13.40 13.39
C TRP A 261 1.63 -13.12 12.76
N ALA A 262 2.63 -12.75 13.56
CA ALA A 262 3.99 -12.55 13.06
C ALA A 262 4.56 -13.83 12.44
N THR A 263 4.35 -14.98 13.10
CA THR A 263 4.78 -16.30 12.58
C THR A 263 4.08 -16.63 11.27
N LYS A 264 2.76 -16.42 11.18
CA LYS A 264 1.99 -16.68 9.94
C LYS A 264 2.46 -15.76 8.81
N LEU A 265 2.67 -14.48 9.08
CA LEU A 265 3.13 -13.53 8.08
C LEU A 265 4.54 -13.87 7.58
N GLN A 266 5.44 -14.27 8.49
CA GLN A 266 6.78 -14.73 8.12
C GLN A 266 6.71 -15.99 7.23
N ALA A 267 5.85 -16.96 7.56
CA ALA A 267 5.66 -18.15 6.74
C ALA A 267 5.15 -17.82 5.33
N VAL A 268 4.25 -16.82 5.20
CA VAL A 268 3.85 -16.32 3.87
C VAL A 268 5.05 -15.70 3.16
N ALA A 269 5.85 -14.84 3.81
CA ALA A 269 7.01 -14.18 3.21
C ALA A 269 8.06 -15.17 2.69
N ASP A 270 8.27 -16.27 3.39
CA ASP A 270 9.26 -17.29 3.05
C ASP A 270 8.79 -18.25 1.95
N SER A 271 7.48 -18.30 1.67
CA SER A 271 6.89 -19.22 0.71
C SER A 271 7.34 -18.95 -0.74
N ALA A 272 7.39 -20.01 -1.54
CA ALA A 272 7.67 -19.88 -2.98
C ALA A 272 6.55 -19.12 -3.69
N GLU A 273 5.31 -19.36 -3.29
CA GLU A 273 4.10 -18.76 -3.85
C GLU A 273 4.08 -17.23 -3.65
N TRP A 274 4.57 -16.74 -2.50
CA TRP A 274 4.70 -15.29 -2.28
C TRP A 274 5.80 -14.70 -3.17
N LYS A 275 6.94 -15.37 -3.31
CA LYS A 275 8.02 -14.93 -4.19
C LYS A 275 7.57 -14.87 -5.65
N GLU A 276 6.81 -15.88 -6.10
CA GLU A 276 6.19 -15.87 -7.43
C GLU A 276 5.16 -14.74 -7.59
N THR A 277 4.33 -14.52 -6.56
CA THR A 277 3.36 -13.41 -6.55
C THR A 277 4.06 -12.06 -6.65
N MET A 278 5.14 -11.84 -5.90
CA MET A 278 5.92 -10.61 -5.98
C MET A 278 6.49 -10.42 -7.39
N ALA A 279 7.16 -11.42 -7.94
CA ALA A 279 7.76 -11.34 -9.28
C ALA A 279 6.70 -11.07 -10.37
N ALA A 280 5.55 -11.74 -10.31
CA ALA A 280 4.47 -11.59 -11.29
C ALA A 280 3.83 -10.18 -11.28
N ASN A 281 3.93 -9.47 -10.16
CA ASN A 281 3.34 -8.15 -9.92
C ASN A 281 4.38 -7.03 -9.78
N GLY A 282 5.66 -7.32 -10.05
CA GLY A 282 6.72 -6.32 -10.03
C GLY A 282 7.09 -5.79 -8.63
N LEU A 283 6.79 -6.55 -7.56
CA LEU A 283 7.20 -6.19 -6.21
C LEU A 283 8.67 -6.57 -5.97
N ALA A 284 9.37 -5.72 -5.24
CA ALA A 284 10.72 -6.00 -4.77
C ALA A 284 10.69 -6.75 -3.43
N PRO A 285 11.68 -7.63 -3.18
CA PRO A 285 11.82 -8.28 -1.90
C PRO A 285 12.04 -7.28 -0.77
N PHE A 286 11.20 -7.36 0.25
CA PHE A 286 11.37 -6.63 1.50
C PHE A 286 10.65 -7.42 2.59
N THR A 287 11.37 -7.87 3.62
CA THR A 287 10.79 -8.62 4.74
C THR A 287 11.29 -8.08 6.05
N LYS A 288 10.38 -7.58 6.87
CA LYS A 288 10.62 -7.18 8.24
C LYS A 288 9.36 -7.49 9.06
N VAL A 289 9.42 -8.51 9.93
CA VAL A 289 8.26 -9.05 10.64
C VAL A 289 8.59 -9.20 12.13
N GLY A 290 7.59 -8.99 12.98
CA GLY A 290 7.69 -9.21 14.41
C GLY A 290 7.99 -7.95 15.23
N ALA A 291 8.53 -8.12 16.44
CA ALA A 291 8.62 -7.08 17.46
C ALA A 291 9.39 -5.82 17.02
N ASP A 292 10.44 -5.98 16.22
CA ASP A 292 11.27 -4.84 15.77
C ASP A 292 10.59 -3.98 14.70
N PHE A 293 9.47 -4.46 14.13
CA PHE A 293 8.79 -3.73 13.06
C PHE A 293 8.13 -2.45 13.57
N GLN A 294 7.63 -2.42 14.82
CA GLN A 294 7.08 -1.21 15.42
C GLN A 294 8.12 -0.07 15.45
N GLY A 295 9.32 -0.33 15.95
CA GLY A 295 10.37 0.69 16.03
C GLY A 295 10.82 1.17 14.63
N TRP A 296 10.79 0.29 13.64
CA TRP A 296 11.05 0.67 12.25
C TRP A 296 9.94 1.58 11.70
N VAL A 297 8.67 1.28 11.97
CA VAL A 297 7.52 2.12 11.59
C VAL A 297 7.63 3.51 12.21
N ASP A 298 7.99 3.60 13.49
CA ASP A 298 8.18 4.88 14.18
C ASP A 298 9.28 5.72 13.52
N GLY A 299 10.39 5.09 13.11
CA GLY A 299 11.46 5.73 12.33
C GLY A 299 10.95 6.25 10.96
N VAL A 300 10.22 5.42 10.22
CA VAL A 300 9.62 5.80 8.93
C VAL A 300 8.68 6.99 9.07
N ILE A 301 7.87 7.02 10.14
CA ILE A 301 6.96 8.14 10.42
C ILE A 301 7.74 9.43 10.65
N ALA A 302 8.81 9.40 11.46
CA ALA A 302 9.64 10.58 11.74
C ALA A 302 10.34 11.10 10.46
N GLU A 303 10.89 10.22 9.65
CA GLU A 303 11.49 10.57 8.35
C GLU A 303 10.46 11.16 7.39
N THR A 304 9.26 10.57 7.33
CA THR A 304 8.18 11.04 6.46
C THR A 304 7.63 12.39 6.92
N GLU A 305 7.55 12.65 8.22
CA GLU A 305 7.17 13.97 8.74
C GLU A 305 8.17 15.04 8.28
N THR A 306 9.47 14.77 8.42
CA THR A 306 10.54 15.65 7.95
C THR A 306 10.41 15.94 6.45
N LEU A 307 10.29 14.91 5.64
CA LEU A 307 10.12 15.05 4.18
C LEU A 307 8.86 15.84 3.84
N SER A 308 7.74 15.57 4.52
CA SER A 308 6.46 16.27 4.26
C SER A 308 6.56 17.77 4.54
N ARG A 309 7.34 18.18 5.55
CA ARG A 309 7.66 19.60 5.82
C ARG A 309 8.54 20.20 4.72
N GLU A 310 9.60 19.48 4.33
CA GLU A 310 10.55 19.95 3.31
C GLU A 310 9.90 20.18 1.94
N ILE A 311 8.91 19.35 1.57
CA ILE A 311 8.15 19.51 0.31
C ILE A 311 6.87 20.34 0.46
N GLY A 312 6.64 20.93 1.65
CA GLY A 312 5.54 21.88 1.90
C GLY A 312 4.14 21.26 1.97
N VAL A 313 4.04 19.97 2.24
CA VAL A 313 2.74 19.27 2.43
C VAL A 313 2.16 19.56 3.81
N ILE A 314 3.01 19.70 4.82
CA ILE A 314 2.64 20.14 6.17
C ILE A 314 3.54 21.29 6.63
N GLN A 315 3.05 22.07 7.61
CA GLN A 315 3.78 23.22 8.20
C GLN A 315 4.72 22.80 9.33
#